data_5bb062e31b17abf6ac765b63868db311
#
_entry.id   5bb062e31b17abf6ac765b63868db311
#
_cell.length_a   1.000
_cell.length_b   1.000
_cell.length_c   1.000
_cell.angle_alpha   90.00
_cell.angle_beta   90.00
_cell.angle_gamma   90.00
#
_symmetry.space_group_name_H-M   'P 1'
#
loop_
_entity.id
_entity.type
_entity.pdbx_description
1 polymer ?
#
loop_
_entity_poly.entity_id
_entity_poly.type
_entity_poly.pdbx_seq_one_letter_code
_entity_poly.pdbx_strand_id
1 'polypeptide(L)'
;MVNIDQDMLSMMRTQNEVSVLSMSQQKPTMLVFLRHFGCQFCREAMDELSKLRPNLEKQNTQLVFVHMAENDLAEDYFKKYNLSGVAHVSDPNCRFYTAFGLVKGTFTQLFGLQSWIRGFSVQSKYGTEVGKHLGDSFQMPGAFMVFEGEVRDSYIHKTVSDRPDYNKMVSSCTIS
;
A
#
# COMPACT_ATOMS: atom_id res chain seq x y z
N MET A 1 6.38 -10.18 -14.62
CA MET A 1 5.89 -8.78 -14.54
C MET A 1 4.37 -8.87 -14.38
N VAL A 2 3.81 -8.19 -13.39
CA VAL A 2 2.34 -8.19 -13.19
C VAL A 2 1.74 -7.33 -14.31
N ASN A 3 0.83 -7.93 -15.09
CA ASN A 3 0.13 -7.22 -16.17
C ASN A 3 -1.28 -6.88 -15.67
N ILE A 4 -1.59 -5.60 -15.57
CA ILE A 4 -2.88 -5.09 -15.13
C ILE A 4 -3.57 -4.42 -16.32
N ASP A 5 -4.83 -4.77 -16.53
CA ASP A 5 -5.65 -4.12 -17.53
C ASP A 5 -5.89 -2.65 -17.17
N GLN A 6 -5.80 -1.76 -18.15
CA GLN A 6 -6.06 -0.33 -17.95
C GLN A 6 -7.50 -0.07 -17.51
N ASP A 7 -8.45 -0.91 -17.88
CA ASP A 7 -9.81 -0.84 -17.35
C ASP A 7 -9.84 -1.02 -15.83
N MET A 8 -9.01 -1.92 -15.30
CA MET A 8 -8.88 -2.10 -13.84
C MET A 8 -8.35 -0.84 -13.17
N LEU A 9 -7.29 -0.23 -13.71
CA LEU A 9 -6.73 1.04 -13.21
C LEU A 9 -7.73 2.20 -13.32
N SER A 10 -8.60 2.19 -14.34
CA SER A 10 -9.65 3.21 -14.51
C SER A 10 -10.75 3.10 -13.47
N MET A 11 -11.04 1.88 -13.01
CA MET A 11 -12.03 1.59 -11.95
C MET A 11 -11.50 1.88 -10.53
N MET A 12 -10.19 1.92 -10.34
CA MET A 12 -9.57 2.30 -9.06
C MET A 12 -9.72 3.81 -8.85
N ARG A 13 -10.78 4.21 -8.17
CA ARG A 13 -11.09 5.61 -7.87
C ARG A 13 -10.61 5.98 -6.48
N THR A 14 -9.88 7.09 -6.39
CA THR A 14 -9.51 7.67 -5.10
C THR A 14 -10.73 8.29 -4.39
N GLN A 15 -10.57 8.68 -3.13
CA GLN A 15 -11.60 9.42 -2.37
C GLN A 15 -12.05 10.72 -3.06
N ASN A 16 -11.25 11.24 -3.99
CA ASN A 16 -11.55 12.45 -4.79
C ASN A 16 -12.04 12.10 -6.22
N GLU A 17 -12.49 10.88 -6.45
CA GLU A 17 -13.02 10.39 -7.73
C GLU A 17 -12.00 10.43 -8.91
N VAL A 18 -10.72 10.60 -8.64
CA VAL A 18 -9.64 10.54 -9.64
C VAL A 18 -9.22 9.07 -9.84
N SER A 19 -9.18 8.60 -11.08
CA SER A 19 -8.73 7.23 -11.36
C SER A 19 -7.22 7.08 -11.26
N VAL A 20 -6.77 5.93 -10.80
CA VAL A 20 -5.34 5.57 -10.78
C VAL A 20 -4.76 5.58 -12.21
N LEU A 21 -5.55 5.19 -13.21
CA LEU A 21 -5.13 5.30 -14.62
C LEU A 21 -4.75 6.74 -14.97
N SER A 22 -5.66 7.69 -14.72
CA SER A 22 -5.41 9.12 -15.00
C SER A 22 -4.21 9.66 -14.24
N MET A 23 -4.04 9.25 -12.96
CA MET A 23 -2.89 9.65 -12.16
C MET A 23 -1.58 9.13 -12.76
N SER A 24 -1.54 7.85 -13.12
CA SER A 24 -0.33 7.21 -13.66
C SER A 24 0.04 7.69 -15.07
N GLN A 25 -0.91 8.20 -15.83
CA GLN A 25 -0.64 8.85 -17.12
C GLN A 25 0.04 10.21 -16.97
N GLN A 26 -0.15 10.88 -15.83
CA GLN A 26 0.47 12.18 -15.57
C GLN A 26 1.84 12.04 -14.90
N LYS A 27 1.98 11.12 -13.95
CA LYS A 27 3.19 10.95 -13.14
C LYS A 27 3.35 9.50 -12.69
N PRO A 28 4.58 9.04 -12.46
CA PRO A 28 4.80 7.78 -11.76
C PRO A 28 3.98 7.73 -10.47
N THR A 29 3.26 6.65 -10.26
CA THR A 29 2.32 6.48 -9.15
C THR A 29 2.69 5.24 -8.37
N MET A 30 3.07 5.42 -7.11
CA MET A 30 3.33 4.33 -6.18
C MET A 30 2.02 3.91 -5.53
N LEU A 31 1.56 2.69 -5.80
CA LEU A 31 0.42 2.07 -5.15
C LEU A 31 0.92 1.21 -3.99
N VAL A 32 0.40 1.46 -2.79
CA VAL A 32 0.72 0.68 -1.59
C VAL A 32 -0.55 0.04 -1.06
N PHE A 33 -0.65 -1.27 -1.23
CA PHE A 33 -1.77 -2.07 -0.73
C PHE A 33 -1.53 -2.41 0.74
N LEU A 34 -2.34 -1.82 1.61
CA LEU A 34 -2.32 -2.10 3.04
C LEU A 34 -3.17 -3.33 3.34
N ARG A 35 -2.84 -4.04 4.38
CA ARG A 35 -3.60 -5.20 4.87
C ARG A 35 -4.87 -4.74 5.61
N HIS A 36 -4.71 -4.17 6.80
CA HIS A 36 -5.76 -3.50 7.56
C HIS A 36 -5.12 -2.55 8.58
N PHE A 37 -5.82 -1.52 8.99
CA PHE A 37 -5.26 -0.47 9.86
C PHE A 37 -4.89 -0.95 11.29
N GLY A 38 -5.42 -2.08 11.74
CA GLY A 38 -5.00 -2.73 12.98
C GLY A 38 -3.64 -3.44 12.92
N CYS A 39 -3.10 -3.65 11.71
CA CYS A 39 -1.82 -4.34 11.52
C CYS A 39 -0.64 -3.43 11.86
N GLN A 40 0.20 -3.85 12.81
CA GLN A 40 1.41 -3.10 13.20
C GLN A 40 2.37 -2.84 12.02
N PHE A 41 2.48 -3.79 11.08
CA PHE A 41 3.32 -3.63 9.89
C PHE A 41 2.75 -2.63 8.89
N CYS A 42 1.42 -2.50 8.82
CA CYS A 42 0.77 -1.45 8.03
C CYS A 42 1.01 -0.07 8.64
N ARG A 43 1.00 0.03 9.97
CA ARG A 43 1.34 1.26 10.69
C ARG A 43 2.79 1.66 10.48
N GLU A 44 3.71 0.71 10.52
CA GLU A 44 5.12 0.92 10.18
C GLU A 44 5.28 1.43 8.74
N ALA A 45 4.57 0.83 7.77
CA ALA A 45 4.59 1.28 6.38
C ALA A 45 4.06 2.71 6.22
N MET A 46 2.97 3.06 6.91
CA MET A 46 2.45 4.43 6.88
C MET A 46 3.43 5.43 7.49
N ASP A 47 4.07 5.12 8.62
CA ASP A 47 5.08 5.98 9.25
C ASP A 47 6.30 6.17 8.34
N GLU A 48 6.79 5.11 7.71
CA GLU A 48 7.89 5.17 6.76
C GLU A 48 7.55 6.02 5.55
N LEU A 49 6.40 5.78 4.92
CA LEU A 49 5.96 6.49 3.73
C LEU A 49 5.61 7.96 4.02
N SER A 50 5.16 8.28 5.23
CA SER A 50 4.96 9.67 5.62
C SER A 50 6.27 10.47 5.60
N LYS A 51 7.37 9.84 6.01
CA LYS A 51 8.72 10.45 6.00
C LYS A 51 9.30 10.50 4.59
N LEU A 52 8.97 9.53 3.75
CA LEU A 52 9.43 9.47 2.36
C LEU A 52 8.62 10.37 1.42
N ARG A 53 7.38 10.72 1.76
CA ARG A 53 6.48 11.51 0.92
C ARG A 53 7.11 12.77 0.34
N PRO A 54 7.83 13.62 1.10
CA PRO A 54 8.47 14.80 0.52
C PRO A 54 9.54 14.45 -0.53
N ASN A 55 10.22 13.31 -0.39
CA ASN A 55 11.19 12.85 -1.37
C ASN A 55 10.51 12.30 -2.63
N LEU A 56 9.41 11.55 -2.48
CA LEU A 56 8.59 11.09 -3.60
C LEU A 56 8.08 12.27 -4.43
N GLU A 57 7.56 13.30 -3.77
CA GLU A 57 7.07 14.52 -4.41
C GLU A 57 8.18 15.26 -5.19
N LYS A 58 9.39 15.36 -4.62
CA LYS A 58 10.57 15.91 -5.31
C LYS A 58 10.96 15.10 -6.55
N GLN A 59 10.76 13.80 -6.53
CA GLN A 59 10.98 12.89 -7.66
C GLN A 59 9.76 12.80 -8.59
N ASN A 60 8.82 13.74 -8.47
CA ASN A 60 7.59 13.81 -9.26
C ASN A 60 6.73 12.52 -9.18
N THR A 61 6.82 11.78 -8.08
CA THR A 61 6.10 10.52 -7.87
C THR A 61 4.92 10.74 -6.92
N GLN A 62 3.75 10.23 -7.30
CA GLN A 62 2.53 10.24 -6.49
C GLN A 62 2.46 9.01 -5.60
N LEU A 63 1.88 9.16 -4.40
CA LEU A 63 1.62 8.06 -3.47
C LEU A 63 0.11 7.84 -3.37
N VAL A 64 -0.31 6.60 -3.54
CA VAL A 64 -1.71 6.15 -3.39
C VAL A 64 -1.75 4.91 -2.50
N PHE A 65 -2.53 4.96 -1.43
CA PHE A 65 -2.80 3.77 -0.64
C PHE A 65 -4.05 3.04 -1.14
N VAL A 66 -4.03 1.71 -1.10
CA VAL A 66 -5.21 0.87 -1.32
C VAL A 66 -5.50 0.13 -0.01
N HIS A 67 -6.73 0.18 0.45
CA HIS A 67 -7.14 -0.38 1.74
C HIS A 67 -8.56 -0.97 1.67
N MET A 68 -8.93 -1.76 2.68
CA MET A 68 -10.23 -2.43 2.77
C MET A 68 -11.25 -1.68 3.64
N ALA A 69 -10.88 -0.54 4.21
CA ALA A 69 -11.73 0.24 5.09
C ALA A 69 -12.60 1.25 4.33
N GLU A 70 -13.64 1.77 4.97
CA GLU A 70 -14.36 2.95 4.51
C GLU A 70 -13.45 4.18 4.49
N ASN A 71 -13.72 5.14 3.60
CA ASN A 71 -12.87 6.31 3.37
C ASN A 71 -12.66 7.15 4.63
N ASP A 72 -13.73 7.45 5.38
CA ASP A 72 -13.66 8.30 6.58
C ASP A 72 -12.71 7.71 7.63
N LEU A 73 -12.80 6.39 7.85
CA LEU A 73 -11.92 5.72 8.77
C LEU A 73 -10.47 5.69 8.29
N ALA A 74 -10.26 5.51 6.99
CA ALA A 74 -8.93 5.55 6.40
C ALA A 74 -8.30 6.94 6.57
N GLU A 75 -9.05 8.00 6.36
CA GLU A 75 -8.55 9.38 6.54
C GLU A 75 -8.15 9.67 7.98
N ASP A 76 -8.89 9.17 8.98
CA ASP A 76 -8.52 9.29 10.39
C ASP A 76 -7.16 8.62 10.68
N TYR A 77 -6.92 7.44 10.12
CA TYR A 77 -5.62 6.77 10.24
C TYR A 77 -4.52 7.51 9.49
N PHE A 78 -4.75 7.95 8.27
CA PHE A 78 -3.75 8.71 7.51
C PHE A 78 -3.39 10.03 8.21
N LYS A 79 -4.36 10.72 8.78
CA LYS A 79 -4.12 11.92 9.60
C LYS A 79 -3.24 11.62 10.81
N LYS A 80 -3.48 10.50 11.51
CA LYS A 80 -2.69 10.06 12.67
C LYS A 80 -1.22 9.81 12.33
N TYR A 81 -0.92 9.43 11.08
CA TYR A 81 0.44 9.15 10.58
C TYR A 81 1.03 10.28 9.72
N ASN A 82 0.52 11.51 9.81
CA ASN A 82 0.97 12.67 9.01
C ASN A 82 0.84 12.45 7.48
N LEU A 83 -0.16 11.69 7.06
CA LEU A 83 -0.49 11.41 5.67
C LEU A 83 -1.79 12.09 5.25
N SER A 84 -2.19 13.18 5.92
CA SER A 84 -3.39 13.94 5.57
C SER A 84 -3.39 14.33 4.09
N GLY A 85 -4.53 14.13 3.41
CA GLY A 85 -4.72 14.45 2.00
C GLY A 85 -3.96 13.52 1.03
N VAL A 86 -3.38 12.42 1.50
CA VAL A 86 -2.83 11.40 0.60
C VAL A 86 -3.96 10.77 -0.22
N ALA A 87 -3.71 10.50 -1.49
CA ALA A 87 -4.67 9.78 -2.32
C ALA A 87 -4.83 8.34 -1.83
N HIS A 88 -6.07 7.86 -1.76
CA HIS A 88 -6.32 6.47 -1.38
C HIS A 88 -7.59 5.90 -2.03
N VAL A 89 -7.62 4.58 -2.19
CA VAL A 89 -8.69 3.80 -2.82
C VAL A 89 -9.22 2.80 -1.81
N SER A 90 -10.53 2.81 -1.58
CA SER A 90 -11.23 1.81 -0.76
C SER A 90 -11.57 0.58 -1.62
N ASP A 91 -11.18 -0.61 -1.15
CA ASP A 91 -11.46 -1.89 -1.80
C ASP A 91 -11.89 -2.95 -0.76
N PRO A 92 -13.05 -2.80 -0.13
CA PRO A 92 -13.51 -3.70 0.93
C PRO A 92 -13.73 -5.14 0.45
N ASN A 93 -13.92 -5.33 -0.84
CA ASN A 93 -14.13 -6.65 -1.45
C ASN A 93 -12.84 -7.28 -2.00
N CYS A 94 -11.69 -6.66 -1.83
CA CYS A 94 -10.38 -7.12 -2.32
C CYS A 94 -10.34 -7.41 -3.83
N ARG A 95 -11.13 -6.69 -4.63
CA ARG A 95 -11.17 -6.85 -6.08
C ARG A 95 -9.87 -6.41 -6.72
N PHE A 96 -9.35 -5.25 -6.30
CA PHE A 96 -8.09 -4.73 -6.78
C PHE A 96 -6.91 -5.53 -6.25
N TYR A 97 -6.95 -5.98 -4.97
CA TYR A 97 -5.95 -6.91 -4.45
C TYR A 97 -5.82 -8.16 -5.32
N THR A 98 -6.94 -8.77 -5.67
CA THR A 98 -6.96 -9.96 -6.53
C THR A 98 -6.39 -9.66 -7.91
N ALA A 99 -6.77 -8.55 -8.53
CA ALA A 99 -6.29 -8.14 -9.84
C ALA A 99 -4.77 -7.95 -9.86
N PHE A 100 -4.20 -7.41 -8.78
CA PHE A 100 -2.76 -7.22 -8.61
C PHE A 100 -2.01 -8.48 -8.15
N GLY A 101 -2.69 -9.63 -8.10
CA GLY A 101 -2.09 -10.90 -7.69
C GLY A 101 -1.80 -11.00 -6.19
N LEU A 102 -2.37 -10.12 -5.39
CA LEU A 102 -2.25 -10.14 -3.94
C LEU A 102 -3.26 -11.15 -3.38
N VAL A 103 -2.80 -12.37 -3.19
CA VAL A 103 -3.62 -13.48 -2.67
C VAL A 103 -3.67 -13.48 -1.15
N LYS A 104 -4.57 -14.29 -0.60
CA LYS A 104 -4.61 -14.54 0.85
C LYS A 104 -3.37 -15.32 1.27
N GLY A 105 -2.75 -14.88 2.35
CA GLY A 105 -1.59 -15.54 2.93
C GLY A 105 -1.95 -16.81 3.68
N THR A 106 -0.98 -17.71 3.78
CA THR A 106 -1.07 -18.87 4.66
C THR A 106 -0.80 -18.50 6.11
N PHE A 107 -1.18 -19.34 7.05
CA PHE A 107 -0.90 -19.13 8.48
C PHE A 107 0.60 -18.89 8.74
N THR A 108 1.49 -19.61 8.06
CA THR A 108 2.95 -19.45 8.19
C THR A 108 3.43 -18.07 7.69
N GLN A 109 2.86 -17.56 6.61
CA GLN A 109 3.20 -16.22 6.08
C GLN A 109 2.75 -15.09 7.02
N LEU A 110 1.64 -15.30 7.72
CA LEU A 110 1.06 -14.30 8.62
C LEU A 110 1.67 -14.35 10.02
N PHE A 111 1.93 -15.56 10.54
CA PHE A 111 2.31 -15.81 11.93
C PHE A 111 3.61 -16.61 12.07
N GLY A 112 4.37 -16.79 10.97
CA GLY A 112 5.65 -17.49 11.00
C GLY A 112 6.67 -16.80 11.92
N LEU A 113 7.72 -17.56 12.31
CA LEU A 113 8.72 -17.11 13.28
C LEU A 113 9.34 -15.73 12.92
N GLN A 114 9.61 -15.49 11.64
CA GLN A 114 10.19 -14.24 11.18
C GLN A 114 9.24 -13.04 11.40
N SER A 115 7.96 -13.21 11.12
CA SER A 115 6.93 -12.20 11.39
C SER A 115 6.76 -11.96 12.88
N TRP A 116 6.89 -13.01 13.69
CA TRP A 116 6.78 -12.91 15.15
C TRP A 116 7.97 -12.18 15.78
N ILE A 117 9.21 -12.53 15.40
CA ILE A 117 10.42 -11.86 15.88
C ILE A 117 10.43 -10.39 15.52
N ARG A 118 10.10 -10.07 14.25
CA ARG A 118 10.03 -8.69 13.80
C ARG A 118 8.84 -7.93 14.42
N GLY A 119 7.72 -8.60 14.65
CA GLY A 119 6.57 -8.06 15.35
C GLY A 119 6.91 -7.49 16.72
N PHE A 120 7.77 -8.15 17.48
CA PHE A 120 8.23 -7.67 18.80
C PHE A 120 8.95 -6.32 18.71
N SER A 121 9.84 -6.14 17.75
CA SER A 121 10.58 -4.87 17.57
C SER A 121 9.68 -3.73 17.10
N VAL A 122 8.70 -4.03 16.23
CA VAL A 122 7.74 -3.07 15.71
C VAL A 122 6.70 -2.68 16.77
N GLN A 123 6.24 -3.64 17.58
CA GLN A 123 5.28 -3.39 18.66
C GLN A 123 5.83 -2.44 19.72
N SER A 124 7.12 -2.53 20.05
CA SER A 124 7.76 -1.61 21.02
C SER A 124 7.76 -0.16 20.53
N LYS A 125 7.78 0.06 19.21
CA LYS A 125 7.80 1.38 18.58
C LYS A 125 6.41 1.97 18.34
N TYR A 126 5.46 1.13 17.90
CA TYR A 126 4.15 1.60 17.44
C TYR A 126 3.01 1.29 18.42
N GLY A 127 3.32 0.68 19.56
CA GLY A 127 2.36 0.39 20.64
C GLY A 127 1.47 -0.82 20.38
N THR A 128 0.67 -1.16 21.41
CA THR A 128 -0.23 -2.32 21.45
C THR A 128 -1.67 -1.98 21.10
N GLU A 129 -1.96 -0.77 20.60
CA GLU A 129 -3.33 -0.45 20.20
C GLU A 129 -3.77 -1.43 19.10
N VAL A 130 -4.61 -2.37 19.49
CA VAL A 130 -5.31 -3.24 18.55
C VAL A 130 -6.34 -2.36 17.83
N GLY A 131 -5.97 -1.86 16.64
CA GLY A 131 -6.89 -1.10 15.81
C GLY A 131 -8.07 -1.98 15.38
N LYS A 132 -9.21 -1.37 15.03
CA LYS A 132 -10.34 -2.09 14.45
C LYS A 132 -9.86 -2.94 13.27
N HIS A 133 -10.16 -4.23 13.32
CA HIS A 133 -10.00 -5.11 12.16
C HIS A 133 -11.06 -4.72 11.13
N LEU A 134 -10.62 -4.07 10.08
CA LEU A 134 -11.45 -3.72 8.95
C LEU A 134 -10.86 -4.36 7.72
N GLY A 135 -11.45 -5.46 7.32
CA GLY A 135 -11.02 -6.24 6.18
C GLY A 135 -10.52 -7.63 6.53
N ASP A 136 -10.05 -8.35 5.53
CA ASP A 136 -9.58 -9.73 5.65
C ASP A 136 -8.16 -9.77 6.24
N SER A 137 -8.04 -10.33 7.43
CA SER A 137 -6.74 -10.48 8.13
C SER A 137 -5.75 -11.41 7.41
N PHE A 138 -6.21 -12.17 6.43
CA PHE A 138 -5.37 -13.05 5.62
C PHE A 138 -4.91 -12.39 4.31
N GLN A 139 -5.44 -11.23 3.95
CA GLN A 139 -5.03 -10.54 2.75
C GLN A 139 -3.57 -10.10 2.83
N MET A 140 -2.77 -10.44 1.81
CA MET A 140 -1.36 -10.06 1.75
C MET A 140 -1.20 -8.65 1.17
N PRO A 141 -0.26 -7.86 1.69
CA PRO A 141 0.06 -6.53 1.18
C PRO A 141 1.02 -6.58 -0.01
N GLY A 142 1.20 -5.43 -0.67
CA GLY A 142 2.16 -5.28 -1.76
C GLY A 142 2.37 -3.82 -2.13
N ALA A 143 3.38 -3.54 -2.94
CA ALA A 143 3.66 -2.22 -3.49
C ALA A 143 3.94 -2.33 -5.00
N PHE A 144 3.46 -1.36 -5.76
CA PHE A 144 3.58 -1.35 -7.22
C PHE A 144 3.90 0.06 -7.70
N MET A 145 4.80 0.16 -8.67
CA MET A 145 5.01 1.39 -9.42
C MET A 145 4.23 1.31 -10.73
N VAL A 146 3.34 2.27 -10.95
CA VAL A 146 2.53 2.37 -12.16
C VAL A 146 2.86 3.67 -12.88
N PHE A 147 3.15 3.58 -14.17
CA PHE A 147 3.39 4.74 -15.02
C PHE A 147 2.86 4.47 -16.44
N GLU A 148 2.20 5.47 -17.03
CA GLU A 148 1.55 5.37 -18.36
C GLU A 148 0.57 4.19 -18.47
N GLY A 149 -0.13 3.88 -17.37
CA GLY A 149 -1.09 2.78 -17.31
C GLY A 149 -0.47 1.39 -17.27
N GLU A 150 0.83 1.27 -17.00
CA GLU A 150 1.56 0.01 -16.92
C GLU A 150 2.27 -0.15 -15.57
N VAL A 151 2.32 -1.38 -15.06
CA VAL A 151 3.12 -1.71 -13.87
C VAL A 151 4.59 -1.81 -14.29
N ARG A 152 5.40 -0.90 -13.78
CA ARG A 152 6.85 -0.82 -14.07
C ARG A 152 7.69 -1.60 -13.08
N ASP A 153 7.24 -1.67 -11.82
CA ASP A 153 7.90 -2.44 -10.76
C ASP A 153 6.87 -2.95 -9.77
N SER A 154 7.17 -4.05 -9.08
CA SER A 154 6.26 -4.67 -8.14
C SER A 154 7.01 -5.36 -6.99
N TYR A 155 6.48 -5.21 -5.79
CA TYR A 155 6.92 -5.95 -4.62
C TYR A 155 5.72 -6.62 -3.95
N ILE A 156 5.60 -7.92 -4.13
CA ILE A 156 4.59 -8.75 -3.47
C ILE A 156 5.22 -9.35 -2.21
N HIS A 157 4.63 -9.06 -1.06
CA HIS A 157 5.15 -9.54 0.21
C HIS A 157 5.07 -11.07 0.31
N LYS A 158 6.16 -11.71 0.71
CA LYS A 158 6.20 -13.14 1.01
C LYS A 158 5.71 -13.43 2.42
N THR A 159 5.94 -12.50 3.33
CA THR A 159 5.42 -12.49 4.70
C THR A 159 4.84 -11.11 5.03
N VAL A 160 3.98 -11.00 6.04
CA VAL A 160 3.40 -9.71 6.44
C VAL A 160 4.43 -8.73 6.99
N SER A 161 5.59 -9.23 7.42
CA SER A 161 6.70 -8.43 7.95
C SER A 161 7.69 -7.96 6.89
N ASP A 162 7.52 -8.35 5.63
CA ASP A 162 8.40 -7.90 4.55
C ASP A 162 8.30 -6.39 4.35
N ARG A 163 9.39 -5.81 3.83
CA ARG A 163 9.47 -4.40 3.48
C ARG A 163 10.08 -4.23 2.09
N PRO A 164 9.39 -3.54 1.19
CA PRO A 164 10.02 -3.08 -0.05
C PRO A 164 11.00 -1.95 0.23
N ASP A 165 12.00 -1.83 -0.61
CA ASP A 165 12.80 -0.62 -0.71
C ASP A 165 12.06 0.38 -1.62
N TYR A 166 11.27 1.24 -1.00
CA TYR A 166 10.44 2.22 -1.71
C TYR A 166 11.28 3.19 -2.57
N ASN A 167 12.47 3.59 -2.11
CA ASN A 167 13.36 4.47 -2.87
C ASN A 167 13.86 3.78 -4.15
N LYS A 168 14.23 2.50 -4.06
CA LYS A 168 14.63 1.71 -5.22
C LYS A 168 13.49 1.54 -6.22
N MET A 169 12.26 1.31 -5.74
CA MET A 169 11.09 1.19 -6.61
C MET A 169 10.84 2.48 -7.41
N VAL A 170 10.99 3.65 -6.81
CA VAL A 170 10.85 4.94 -7.53
C VAL A 170 11.87 5.05 -8.65
N SER A 171 13.10 4.63 -8.40
CA SER A 171 14.17 4.69 -9.40
C SER A 171 13.88 3.86 -10.67
N SER A 172 13.03 2.84 -10.58
CA SER A 172 12.63 2.01 -11.73
C SER A 172 11.79 2.77 -12.78
N CYS A 173 11.15 3.88 -12.37
CA CYS A 173 10.36 4.74 -13.28
C CYS A 173 11.10 5.98 -13.76
N THR A 174 12.31 6.26 -13.21
CA THR A 174 13.07 7.48 -13.50
C THR A 174 14.09 7.28 -14.64
N ILE A 175 14.25 6.05 -15.14
CA ILE A 175 15.20 5.72 -16.21
C ILE A 175 14.44 5.67 -17.54
N SER A 176 14.28 6.83 -18.15
CA SER A 176 13.95 6.96 -19.59
C SER A 176 14.53 8.24 -20.13
#